data_76e9f6f460d66202e729a51c8d1a7a1c
#
_entry.id   76e9f6f460d66202e729a51c8d1a7a1c
#
_cell.length_a   1.000
_cell.length_b   1.000
_cell.length_c   1.000
_cell.angle_alpha   90.00
_cell.angle_beta   90.00
_cell.angle_gamma   90.00
#
_symmetry.space_group_name_H-M   'P 1'
#
loop_
_entity.id
_entity.type
_entity.pdbx_description
1 polymer ?
#
loop_
_entity_poly.entity_id
_entity_poly.type
_entity_poly.pdbx_seq_one_letter_code
_entity_poly.pdbx_strand_id
1 'polypeptide(L)'
;MDKKHRFTLHVNMDDFIPATDEEKSYIVQMRPSTTFFKDGVKRLCRNKVALVSLIVVAIITLSAILIPAFWPYSYDQQLGVRPGKPVDASFNNLAPFEYGKTELKRIEEGEKVFPHVFGTDSAGRDYFIRVVYGTRISLAVGFFASLIVLIIGMTVGSIAGYCGGKVDLIIMRIVDIIYSLPDTLMVILLATVLKVSIGDKLDGTPLAKIGSNIISLFIVFALLYWVSMSRLIRGQILSLREQEYVLAA
;
A
#
# COMPACT_ATOMS: atom_id res chain seq x y z
N MET A 1 -12.42 -14.95 -65.21
CA MET A 1 -12.46 -13.60 -64.61
C MET A 1 -13.60 -13.56 -63.60
N ASP A 2 -13.30 -13.84 -62.34
CA ASP A 2 -14.29 -13.94 -61.27
C ASP A 2 -14.72 -12.57 -60.80
N LYS A 3 -16.02 -12.28 -60.93
CA LYS A 3 -16.64 -11.07 -60.39
C LYS A 3 -16.71 -11.22 -58.85
N LYS A 4 -15.85 -10.49 -58.17
CA LYS A 4 -15.98 -10.27 -56.74
C LYS A 4 -17.38 -9.76 -56.41
N HIS A 5 -18.19 -10.55 -55.69
CA HIS A 5 -19.46 -10.12 -55.10
C HIS A 5 -19.13 -9.04 -54.08
N ARG A 6 -19.36 -7.80 -54.43
CA ARG A 6 -19.47 -6.72 -53.46
C ARG A 6 -20.72 -6.94 -52.65
N PHE A 7 -20.58 -7.06 -51.34
CA PHE A 7 -21.72 -7.01 -50.43
C PHE A 7 -22.40 -5.65 -50.56
N THR A 8 -23.40 -5.55 -51.40
CA THR A 8 -24.33 -4.43 -51.46
C THR A 8 -25.50 -4.80 -50.55
N LEU A 9 -25.60 -4.16 -49.40
CA LEU A 9 -26.81 -4.17 -48.59
C LEU A 9 -27.90 -3.46 -49.41
N HIS A 10 -28.71 -4.23 -50.17
CA HIS A 10 -29.96 -3.72 -50.71
C HIS A 10 -30.97 -3.64 -49.59
N VAL A 11 -31.06 -2.46 -48.95
CA VAL A 11 -32.06 -2.15 -47.96
C VAL A 11 -33.28 -1.67 -48.74
N ASN A 12 -34.34 -2.49 -48.70
CA ASN A 12 -35.64 -2.09 -49.28
C ASN A 12 -36.37 -1.19 -48.28
N MET A 13 -37.14 -0.21 -48.79
CA MET A 13 -37.96 0.66 -47.92
C MET A 13 -38.97 -0.14 -47.08
N ASP A 14 -39.36 -1.32 -47.54
CA ASP A 14 -40.27 -2.23 -46.85
C ASP A 14 -39.63 -2.94 -45.62
N ASP A 15 -38.29 -2.88 -45.51
CA ASP A 15 -37.54 -3.41 -44.34
C ASP A 15 -37.58 -2.45 -43.15
N PHE A 16 -38.09 -1.23 -43.33
CA PHE A 16 -38.29 -0.25 -42.26
C PHE A 16 -39.71 -0.32 -41.67
N ILE A 17 -40.07 -1.51 -41.23
CA ILE A 17 -41.31 -1.71 -40.43
C ILE A 17 -41.04 -1.28 -39.00
N PRO A 18 -41.92 -0.48 -38.34
CA PRO A 18 -41.74 -0.19 -36.92
C PRO A 18 -41.61 -1.47 -36.10
N ALA A 19 -40.50 -1.59 -35.37
CA ALA A 19 -40.24 -2.76 -34.53
C ALA A 19 -41.43 -3.01 -33.56
N THR A 20 -41.82 -4.27 -33.42
CA THR A 20 -42.88 -4.69 -32.49
C THR A 20 -42.51 -4.35 -31.04
N ASP A 21 -43.49 -4.25 -30.15
CA ASP A 21 -43.22 -3.93 -28.73
C ASP A 21 -42.36 -5.00 -28.04
N GLU A 22 -42.34 -6.25 -28.52
CA GLU A 22 -41.45 -7.31 -28.07
C GLU A 22 -39.99 -7.07 -28.53
N GLU A 23 -39.77 -6.64 -29.76
CA GLU A 23 -38.44 -6.28 -30.27
C GLU A 23 -37.90 -5.02 -29.60
N LYS A 24 -38.74 -4.03 -29.31
CA LYS A 24 -38.40 -2.84 -28.53
C LYS A 24 -38.02 -3.20 -27.09
N SER A 25 -38.63 -4.21 -26.49
CA SER A 25 -38.30 -4.67 -25.15
C SER A 25 -36.88 -5.25 -25.06
N TYR A 26 -36.38 -5.84 -26.16
CA TYR A 26 -34.99 -6.34 -26.26
C TYR A 26 -33.95 -5.20 -26.30
N ILE A 27 -34.28 -4.07 -26.88
CA ILE A 27 -33.38 -2.90 -27.00
C ILE A 27 -33.37 -2.10 -25.69
N VAL A 28 -34.38 -2.17 -24.86
CA VAL A 28 -34.53 -1.38 -23.62
C VAL A 28 -33.88 -2.02 -22.39
N GLN A 29 -33.23 -3.18 -22.51
CA GLN A 29 -32.39 -3.68 -21.40
C GLN A 29 -31.07 -2.91 -21.31
N MET A 30 -31.16 -1.58 -21.24
CA MET A 30 -30.01 -0.79 -20.76
C MET A 30 -29.75 -1.20 -19.32
N ARG A 31 -28.54 -1.69 -19.06
CA ARG A 31 -28.10 -1.93 -17.70
C ARG A 31 -28.36 -0.67 -16.87
N PRO A 32 -28.99 -0.77 -15.70
CA PRO A 32 -29.24 0.39 -14.87
C PRO A 32 -27.89 1.13 -14.66
N SER A 33 -27.89 2.45 -14.85
CA SER A 33 -26.72 3.28 -14.66
C SER A 33 -26.23 3.12 -13.21
N THR A 34 -25.08 2.49 -13.04
CA THR A 34 -24.46 2.33 -11.72
C THR A 34 -23.34 3.33 -11.58
N THR A 35 -23.27 3.99 -10.44
CA THR A 35 -22.13 4.86 -10.11
C THR A 35 -20.84 4.03 -10.15
N PHE A 36 -19.77 4.59 -10.71
CA PHE A 36 -18.44 3.93 -10.82
C PHE A 36 -18.00 3.25 -9.52
N PHE A 37 -18.16 3.92 -8.39
CA PHE A 37 -17.81 3.39 -7.07
C PHE A 37 -18.67 2.15 -6.69
N LYS A 38 -19.95 2.18 -6.95
CA LYS A 38 -20.88 1.06 -6.67
C LYS A 38 -20.53 -0.18 -7.52
N ASP A 39 -20.20 0.03 -8.79
CA ASP A 39 -19.78 -1.07 -9.67
C ASP A 39 -18.43 -1.65 -9.22
N GLY A 40 -17.47 -0.79 -8.83
CA GLY A 40 -16.17 -1.21 -8.28
C GLY A 40 -16.32 -2.06 -7.02
N VAL A 41 -17.11 -1.63 -6.04
CA VAL A 41 -17.39 -2.39 -4.83
C VAL A 41 -18.09 -3.71 -5.15
N LYS A 42 -19.08 -3.71 -6.05
CA LYS A 42 -19.78 -4.93 -6.47
C LYS A 42 -18.83 -5.96 -7.12
N ARG A 43 -17.91 -5.50 -7.95
CA ARG A 43 -16.86 -6.36 -8.56
C ARG A 43 -15.90 -6.92 -7.51
N LEU A 44 -15.49 -6.08 -6.55
CA LEU A 44 -14.65 -6.50 -5.42
C LEU A 44 -15.32 -7.59 -4.59
N CYS A 45 -16.59 -7.39 -4.20
CA CYS A 45 -17.37 -8.38 -3.43
C CYS A 45 -17.62 -9.68 -4.20
N ARG A 46 -17.63 -9.64 -5.53
CA ARG A 46 -17.77 -10.84 -6.37
C ARG A 46 -16.48 -11.68 -6.41
N ASN A 47 -15.33 -11.06 -6.22
CA ASN A 47 -14.06 -11.77 -6.15
C ASN A 47 -13.78 -12.21 -4.70
N LYS A 48 -14.03 -13.49 -4.40
CA LYS A 48 -13.88 -14.05 -3.05
C LYS A 48 -12.46 -13.88 -2.49
N VAL A 49 -11.43 -14.05 -3.33
CA VAL A 49 -10.02 -13.90 -2.92
C VAL A 49 -9.74 -12.45 -2.52
N ALA A 50 -10.15 -11.48 -3.34
CA ALA A 50 -9.97 -10.08 -3.04
C ALA A 50 -10.74 -9.64 -1.77
N LEU A 51 -11.95 -10.17 -1.57
CA LEU A 51 -12.74 -9.90 -0.36
C LEU A 51 -12.05 -10.45 0.90
N VAL A 52 -11.60 -11.71 0.87
CA VAL A 52 -10.87 -12.32 1.99
C VAL A 52 -9.59 -11.55 2.29
N SER A 53 -8.80 -11.19 1.27
CA SER A 53 -7.59 -10.41 1.45
C SER A 53 -7.86 -9.04 2.09
N LEU A 54 -8.92 -8.37 1.66
CA LEU A 54 -9.35 -7.09 2.24
C LEU A 54 -9.73 -7.23 3.71
N ILE A 55 -10.48 -8.29 4.05
CA ILE A 55 -10.87 -8.57 5.45
C ILE A 55 -9.63 -8.83 6.31
N VAL A 56 -8.68 -9.64 5.83
CA VAL A 56 -7.44 -9.94 6.56
C VAL A 56 -6.64 -8.65 6.82
N VAL A 57 -6.45 -7.82 5.80
CA VAL A 57 -5.75 -6.52 5.97
C VAL A 57 -6.50 -5.61 6.93
N ALA A 58 -7.83 -5.57 6.85
CA ALA A 58 -8.64 -4.78 7.78
C ALA A 58 -8.51 -5.27 9.23
N ILE A 59 -8.51 -6.60 9.46
CA ILE A 59 -8.31 -7.20 10.79
C ILE A 59 -6.92 -6.85 11.32
N ILE A 60 -5.87 -7.01 10.52
CA ILE A 60 -4.49 -6.67 10.91
C ILE A 60 -4.39 -5.18 11.27
N THR A 61 -4.96 -4.31 10.45
CA THR A 61 -4.95 -2.86 10.70
C THR A 61 -5.70 -2.50 11.97
N LEU A 62 -6.89 -3.08 12.16
CA LEU A 62 -7.70 -2.83 13.34
C LEU A 62 -7.04 -3.38 14.61
N SER A 63 -6.47 -4.58 14.56
CA SER A 63 -5.73 -5.17 15.66
C SER A 63 -4.51 -4.34 16.04
N ALA A 64 -3.74 -3.86 15.06
CA ALA A 64 -2.60 -2.98 15.30
C ALA A 64 -2.99 -1.66 15.99
N ILE A 65 -4.20 -1.16 15.80
CA ILE A 65 -4.71 0.06 16.44
C ILE A 65 -5.28 -0.25 17.83
N LEU A 66 -6.08 -1.31 17.98
CA LEU A 66 -6.84 -1.58 19.19
C LEU A 66 -6.01 -2.30 20.26
N ILE A 67 -5.22 -3.31 19.88
CA ILE A 67 -4.50 -4.15 20.87
C ILE A 67 -3.65 -3.30 21.82
N PRO A 68 -2.84 -2.31 21.39
CA PRO A 68 -2.02 -1.54 22.33
C PRO A 68 -2.80 -0.72 23.35
N ALA A 69 -4.08 -0.45 23.11
CA ALA A 69 -4.92 0.26 24.07
C ALA A 69 -5.37 -0.64 25.23
N PHE A 70 -5.44 -1.95 25.01
CA PHE A 70 -5.93 -2.92 26.00
C PHE A 70 -4.82 -3.83 26.54
N TRP A 71 -3.62 -3.80 25.93
CA TRP A 71 -2.51 -4.65 26.34
C TRP A 71 -1.84 -4.11 27.59
N PRO A 72 -1.54 -4.93 28.61
CA PRO A 72 -1.00 -4.46 29.88
C PRO A 72 0.46 -4.03 29.83
N TYR A 73 1.21 -4.46 28.79
CA TYR A 73 2.61 -4.11 28.62
C TYR A 73 2.79 -2.99 27.62
N SER A 74 3.71 -2.04 27.90
CA SER A 74 4.08 -0.98 26.97
C SER A 74 5.19 -1.43 26.03
N TYR A 75 5.27 -0.78 24.84
CA TYR A 75 6.24 -1.08 23.79
C TYR A 75 7.71 -1.03 24.24
N ASP A 76 8.06 -0.05 25.06
CA ASP A 76 9.42 0.23 25.53
C ASP A 76 9.69 -0.28 26.96
N GLN A 77 8.67 -0.79 27.63
CA GLN A 77 8.76 -1.26 29.01
C GLN A 77 9.69 -2.46 29.13
N GLN A 78 10.78 -2.29 29.84
CA GLN A 78 11.68 -3.37 30.25
C GLN A 78 11.20 -3.95 31.58
N LEU A 79 10.69 -5.18 31.58
CA LEU A 79 10.04 -5.82 32.72
C LEU A 79 10.98 -6.08 33.87
N GLY A 80 12.26 -6.36 33.58
CA GLY A 80 13.31 -6.57 34.55
C GLY A 80 13.89 -5.31 35.19
N VAL A 81 13.56 -4.11 34.68
CA VAL A 81 14.12 -2.85 35.16
C VAL A 81 13.13 -2.19 36.14
N ARG A 82 13.54 -2.04 37.37
CA ARG A 82 12.76 -1.35 38.43
C ARG A 82 13.60 -0.26 39.07
N PRO A 83 13.05 0.93 39.35
CA PRO A 83 13.77 1.99 40.05
C PRO A 83 14.35 1.53 41.36
N GLY A 84 15.66 1.75 41.58
CA GLY A 84 16.36 1.43 42.80
C GLY A 84 16.64 -0.06 43.05
N LYS A 85 16.40 -0.95 42.08
CA LYS A 85 16.73 -2.38 42.16
C LYS A 85 17.69 -2.78 41.02
N PRO A 86 18.52 -3.83 41.26
CA PRO A 86 19.33 -4.39 40.18
C PRO A 86 18.43 -4.93 39.06
N VAL A 87 18.94 -4.90 37.82
CA VAL A 87 18.23 -5.41 36.65
C VAL A 87 18.00 -6.92 36.82
N ASP A 88 16.75 -7.34 36.68
CA ASP A 88 16.38 -8.76 36.75
C ASP A 88 16.45 -9.37 35.34
N ALA A 89 17.56 -10.08 35.10
CA ALA A 89 17.78 -10.76 33.81
C ALA A 89 16.87 -11.98 33.59
N SER A 90 16.07 -12.40 34.59
CA SER A 90 15.14 -13.52 34.43
C SER A 90 13.98 -13.25 33.47
N PHE A 91 13.80 -11.98 33.07
CA PHE A 91 12.83 -11.57 32.05
C PHE A 91 13.39 -11.61 30.63
N ASN A 92 14.69 -11.84 30.44
CA ASN A 92 15.31 -11.79 29.12
C ASN A 92 15.14 -13.11 28.38
N ASN A 93 14.74 -13.02 27.11
CA ASN A 93 14.57 -14.16 26.20
C ASN A 93 13.65 -15.27 26.73
N LEU A 94 12.56 -14.89 27.40
CA LEU A 94 11.55 -15.86 27.80
C LEU A 94 10.88 -16.47 26.56
N ALA A 95 10.63 -17.77 26.62
CA ALA A 95 9.87 -18.45 25.58
C ALA A 95 8.39 -18.01 25.59
N PRO A 96 7.63 -18.27 24.51
CA PRO A 96 6.19 -18.02 24.50
C PRO A 96 5.49 -18.66 25.69
N PHE A 97 4.66 -17.86 26.38
CA PHE A 97 3.92 -18.24 27.61
C PHE A 97 4.78 -18.60 28.81
N GLU A 98 6.08 -18.34 28.78
CA GLU A 98 6.98 -18.53 29.91
C GLU A 98 6.98 -17.29 30.83
N TYR A 99 7.16 -17.51 32.12
CA TYR A 99 7.24 -16.46 33.16
C TYR A 99 8.63 -16.35 33.73
N GLY A 100 9.08 -15.14 34.01
CA GLY A 100 10.32 -14.90 34.74
C GLY A 100 10.25 -15.37 36.21
N LYS A 101 11.41 -15.61 36.81
CA LYS A 101 11.48 -16.08 38.24
C LYS A 101 10.73 -15.17 39.22
N THR A 102 10.78 -13.87 38.97
CA THR A 102 10.07 -12.87 39.80
C THR A 102 8.55 -12.94 39.57
N GLU A 103 8.11 -13.25 38.38
CA GLU A 103 6.67 -13.39 38.05
C GLU A 103 6.10 -14.68 38.66
N LEU A 104 6.86 -15.76 38.61
CA LEU A 104 6.45 -17.02 39.24
C LEU A 104 6.20 -16.82 40.74
N LYS A 105 7.07 -16.08 41.46
CA LYS A 105 6.86 -15.75 42.85
C LYS A 105 5.59 -14.94 43.08
N ARG A 106 5.30 -13.97 42.23
CA ARG A 106 4.07 -13.16 42.30
C ARG A 106 2.81 -14.01 42.03
N ILE A 107 2.91 -14.99 41.15
CA ILE A 107 1.82 -15.94 40.89
C ILE A 107 1.60 -16.85 42.11
N GLU A 108 2.69 -17.32 42.76
CA GLU A 108 2.62 -18.08 44.02
C GLU A 108 2.00 -17.26 45.17
N GLU A 109 2.22 -15.94 45.18
CA GLU A 109 1.61 -14.97 46.12
C GLU A 109 0.14 -14.64 45.77
N GLY A 110 -0.42 -15.23 44.68
CA GLY A 110 -1.81 -15.06 44.27
C GLY A 110 -2.07 -13.87 43.37
N GLU A 111 -1.03 -13.22 42.88
CA GLU A 111 -1.18 -12.14 41.89
C GLU A 111 -1.47 -12.69 40.49
N LYS A 112 -2.36 -12.00 39.73
CA LYS A 112 -2.63 -12.32 38.33
C LYS A 112 -1.58 -11.63 37.46
N VAL A 113 -0.67 -12.40 36.87
CA VAL A 113 0.31 -11.94 35.91
C VAL A 113 -0.19 -12.29 34.50
N PHE A 114 -0.17 -11.32 33.61
CA PHE A 114 -0.60 -11.54 32.22
C PHE A 114 0.49 -12.29 31.45
N PRO A 115 0.16 -13.34 30.67
CA PRO A 115 1.15 -14.16 29.98
C PRO A 115 1.85 -13.41 28.84
N HIS A 116 3.13 -13.70 28.64
CA HIS A 116 3.91 -13.23 27.49
C HIS A 116 3.63 -14.12 26.28
N VAL A 117 2.65 -13.76 25.45
CA VAL A 117 2.17 -14.61 24.32
C VAL A 117 3.27 -15.02 23.37
N PHE A 118 4.21 -14.13 23.04
CA PHE A 118 5.39 -14.40 22.21
C PHE A 118 6.69 -14.39 23.04
N GLY A 119 6.59 -14.45 24.34
CA GLY A 119 7.75 -14.31 25.22
C GLY A 119 8.30 -12.89 25.26
N THR A 120 9.59 -12.77 25.59
CA THR A 120 10.28 -11.47 25.72
C THR A 120 11.55 -11.42 24.88
N ASP A 121 12.00 -10.21 24.57
CA ASP A 121 13.26 -9.99 23.85
C ASP A 121 14.48 -10.03 24.80
N SER A 122 15.69 -9.84 24.23
CA SER A 122 16.96 -9.81 24.97
C SER A 122 17.05 -8.69 26.03
N ALA A 123 16.20 -7.70 25.96
CA ALA A 123 16.09 -6.60 26.92
C ALA A 123 14.90 -6.77 27.90
N GLY A 124 14.25 -7.94 27.92
CA GLY A 124 13.11 -8.23 28.79
C GLY A 124 11.86 -7.42 28.46
N ARG A 125 11.63 -7.08 27.19
CA ARG A 125 10.42 -6.39 26.72
C ARG A 125 9.47 -7.39 26.09
N ASP A 126 8.15 -7.23 26.32
CA ASP A 126 7.14 -8.11 25.73
C ASP A 126 7.18 -8.09 24.21
N TYR A 127 7.41 -9.26 23.60
CA TYR A 127 7.65 -9.37 22.17
C TYR A 127 6.37 -9.19 21.36
N PHE A 128 5.21 -9.62 21.89
CA PHE A 128 3.94 -9.50 21.18
C PHE A 128 3.55 -8.05 20.93
N ILE A 129 3.59 -7.20 21.96
CA ILE A 129 3.25 -5.79 21.81
C ILE A 129 4.22 -5.07 20.87
N ARG A 130 5.48 -5.47 20.86
CA ARG A 130 6.48 -4.93 19.92
C ARG A 130 6.17 -5.27 18.47
N VAL A 131 5.72 -6.50 18.20
CA VAL A 131 5.26 -6.91 16.86
C VAL A 131 4.05 -6.09 16.43
N VAL A 132 3.08 -5.89 17.32
CA VAL A 132 1.89 -5.08 17.04
C VAL A 132 2.24 -3.63 16.74
N TYR A 133 3.14 -3.01 17.51
CA TYR A 133 3.64 -1.66 17.21
C TYR A 133 4.43 -1.60 15.91
N GLY A 134 5.27 -2.59 15.64
CA GLY A 134 5.99 -2.73 14.37
C GLY A 134 5.04 -2.79 13.17
N THR A 135 3.91 -3.49 13.33
CA THR A 135 2.85 -3.56 12.30
C THR A 135 2.27 -2.19 11.99
N ARG A 136 2.03 -1.33 13.00
CA ARG A 136 1.58 0.07 12.77
C ARG A 136 2.55 0.84 11.90
N ILE A 137 3.84 0.77 12.25
CA ILE A 137 4.90 1.49 11.51
C ILE A 137 4.98 0.96 10.09
N SER A 138 4.97 -0.36 9.90
CA SER A 138 5.02 -0.99 8.58
C SER A 138 3.83 -0.61 7.71
N LEU A 139 2.62 -0.62 8.24
CA LEU A 139 1.40 -0.21 7.52
C LEU A 139 1.44 1.29 7.18
N ALA A 140 1.86 2.14 8.11
CA ALA A 140 1.99 3.56 7.86
C ALA A 140 3.03 3.86 6.77
N VAL A 141 4.22 3.24 6.86
CA VAL A 141 5.27 3.38 5.84
C VAL A 141 4.77 2.90 4.48
N GLY A 142 4.14 1.71 4.42
CA GLY A 142 3.60 1.17 3.17
C GLY A 142 2.54 2.08 2.55
N PHE A 143 1.62 2.61 3.35
CA PHE A 143 0.57 3.51 2.89
C PHE A 143 1.13 4.84 2.35
N PHE A 144 1.94 5.54 3.14
CA PHE A 144 2.49 6.84 2.74
C PHE A 144 3.48 6.72 1.58
N ALA A 145 4.33 5.69 1.57
CA ALA A 145 5.24 5.42 0.46
C ALA A 145 4.47 5.17 -0.84
N SER A 146 3.42 4.33 -0.79
CA SER A 146 2.57 4.06 -1.97
C SER A 146 1.87 5.33 -2.47
N LEU A 147 1.40 6.18 -1.56
CA LEU A 147 0.75 7.44 -1.91
C LEU A 147 1.72 8.40 -2.62
N ILE A 148 2.95 8.55 -2.10
CA ILE A 148 3.99 9.38 -2.71
C ILE A 148 4.34 8.87 -4.10
N VAL A 149 4.60 7.56 -4.22
CA VAL A 149 4.93 6.90 -5.49
C VAL A 149 3.80 7.06 -6.51
N LEU A 150 2.54 6.90 -6.06
CA LEU A 150 1.36 7.09 -6.90
C LEU A 150 1.26 8.53 -7.42
N ILE A 151 1.37 9.52 -6.54
CA ILE A 151 1.25 10.94 -6.93
C ILE A 151 2.33 11.32 -7.95
N ILE A 152 3.59 11.00 -7.67
CA ILE A 152 4.71 11.35 -8.56
C ILE A 152 4.60 10.54 -9.87
N GLY A 153 4.41 9.23 -9.78
CA GLY A 153 4.35 8.34 -10.94
C GLY A 153 3.15 8.66 -11.84
N MET A 154 1.97 8.95 -11.24
CA MET A 154 0.79 9.35 -11.99
C MET A 154 1.01 10.69 -12.70
N THR A 155 1.57 11.69 -12.04
CA THR A 155 1.83 13.00 -12.63
C THR A 155 2.80 12.88 -13.81
N VAL A 156 3.95 12.26 -13.59
CA VAL A 156 4.99 12.11 -14.63
C VAL A 156 4.52 11.21 -15.78
N GLY A 157 3.89 10.07 -15.47
CA GLY A 157 3.36 9.14 -16.46
C GLY A 157 2.25 9.75 -17.29
N SER A 158 1.36 10.54 -16.68
CA SER A 158 0.27 11.25 -17.41
C SER A 158 0.82 12.31 -18.34
N ILE A 159 1.78 13.12 -17.89
CA ILE A 159 2.42 14.13 -18.75
C ILE A 159 3.09 13.46 -19.95
N ALA A 160 3.85 12.37 -19.72
CA ALA A 160 4.51 11.64 -20.81
C ALA A 160 3.50 11.04 -21.80
N GLY A 161 2.47 10.36 -21.30
CA GLY A 161 1.46 9.70 -22.14
C GLY A 161 0.55 10.67 -22.88
N TYR A 162 0.17 11.80 -22.24
CA TYR A 162 -0.72 12.79 -22.82
C TYR A 162 -0.02 13.67 -23.86
N CYS A 163 1.13 14.25 -23.52
CA CYS A 163 1.88 15.13 -24.43
C CYS A 163 2.51 14.36 -25.60
N GLY A 164 3.02 13.14 -25.35
CA GLY A 164 3.65 12.32 -26.37
C GLY A 164 4.91 12.94 -26.99
N GLY A 165 5.33 12.42 -28.14
CA GLY A 165 6.41 12.98 -28.97
C GLY A 165 7.73 13.20 -28.21
N LYS A 166 8.30 14.40 -28.30
CA LYS A 166 9.59 14.76 -27.69
C LYS A 166 9.52 14.77 -26.15
N VAL A 167 8.38 15.18 -25.56
CA VAL A 167 8.18 15.23 -24.11
C VAL A 167 8.23 13.81 -23.52
N ASP A 168 7.49 12.91 -24.13
CA ASP A 168 7.50 11.49 -23.76
C ASP A 168 8.91 10.89 -23.85
N LEU A 169 9.59 11.15 -24.97
CA LEU A 169 10.94 10.63 -25.19
C LEU A 169 11.93 11.12 -24.12
N ILE A 170 11.90 12.39 -23.76
CA ILE A 170 12.81 12.95 -22.74
C ILE A 170 12.48 12.38 -21.36
N ILE A 171 11.21 12.37 -20.97
CA ILE A 171 10.80 11.83 -19.66
C ILE A 171 11.17 10.36 -19.55
N MET A 172 10.89 9.55 -20.58
CA MET A 172 11.21 8.12 -20.54
C MET A 172 12.72 7.86 -20.56
N ARG A 173 13.54 8.71 -21.18
CA ARG A 173 15.01 8.61 -21.06
C ARG A 173 15.48 8.82 -19.63
N ILE A 174 14.93 9.80 -18.91
CA ILE A 174 15.26 10.01 -17.48
C ILE A 174 14.82 8.79 -16.65
N VAL A 175 13.61 8.31 -16.89
CA VAL A 175 13.07 7.09 -16.28
C VAL A 175 13.99 5.88 -16.52
N ASP A 176 14.49 5.71 -17.76
CA ASP A 176 15.37 4.59 -18.13
C ASP A 176 16.75 4.70 -17.44
N ILE A 177 17.29 5.91 -17.33
CA ILE A 177 18.56 6.15 -16.62
C ILE A 177 18.42 5.76 -15.14
N ILE A 178 17.37 6.23 -14.46
CA ILE A 178 17.12 5.89 -13.06
C ILE A 178 16.92 4.38 -12.90
N TYR A 179 16.16 3.76 -13.78
CA TYR A 179 15.88 2.32 -13.74
C TYR A 179 17.08 1.43 -14.02
N SER A 180 18.10 1.95 -14.73
CA SER A 180 19.32 1.19 -15.02
C SER A 180 20.24 1.00 -13.80
N LEU A 181 20.01 1.76 -12.74
CA LEU A 181 20.80 1.68 -11.52
C LEU A 181 20.29 0.52 -10.64
N PRO A 182 21.18 -0.24 -9.99
CA PRO A 182 20.76 -1.29 -9.08
C PRO A 182 20.02 -0.69 -7.86
N ASP A 183 18.73 -0.98 -7.73
CA ASP A 183 17.85 -0.40 -6.71
C ASP A 183 18.43 -0.50 -5.29
N THR A 184 18.90 -1.69 -4.90
CA THR A 184 19.44 -1.93 -3.56
C THR A 184 20.64 -1.05 -3.24
N LEU A 185 21.55 -0.86 -4.20
CA LEU A 185 22.72 0.00 -4.02
C LEU A 185 22.30 1.46 -3.85
N MET A 186 21.38 1.92 -4.70
CA MET A 186 20.87 3.29 -4.64
C MET A 186 20.11 3.57 -3.34
N VAL A 187 19.30 2.63 -2.88
CA VAL A 187 18.57 2.75 -1.60
C VAL A 187 19.53 2.88 -0.43
N ILE A 188 20.55 2.01 -0.34
CA ILE A 188 21.53 2.05 0.76
C ILE A 188 22.34 3.34 0.72
N LEU A 189 22.83 3.72 -0.45
CA LEU A 189 23.63 4.93 -0.63
C LEU A 189 22.82 6.19 -0.27
N LEU A 190 21.64 6.35 -0.85
CA LEU A 190 20.79 7.52 -0.59
C LEU A 190 20.32 7.56 0.87
N ALA A 191 19.91 6.43 1.45
CA ALA A 191 19.49 6.38 2.85
C ALA A 191 20.64 6.79 3.79
N THR A 192 21.85 6.33 3.52
CA THR A 192 23.03 6.69 4.32
C THR A 192 23.41 8.16 4.19
N VAL A 193 23.47 8.68 2.96
CA VAL A 193 23.78 10.09 2.71
C VAL A 193 22.71 11.01 3.30
N LEU A 194 21.43 10.68 3.11
CA LEU A 194 20.32 11.48 3.64
C LEU A 194 20.29 11.45 5.17
N LYS A 195 20.55 10.30 5.78
CA LYS A 195 20.61 10.19 7.24
C LYS A 195 21.67 11.14 7.83
N VAL A 196 22.87 11.16 7.26
CA VAL A 196 23.95 12.05 7.69
C VAL A 196 23.63 13.52 7.39
N SER A 197 23.09 13.81 6.21
CA SER A 197 22.85 15.20 5.79
C SER A 197 21.64 15.86 6.46
N ILE A 198 20.64 15.08 6.84
CA ILE A 198 19.35 15.57 7.34
C ILE A 198 19.25 15.38 8.87
N GLY A 199 19.96 14.37 9.45
CA GLY A 199 19.82 14.03 10.86
C GLY A 199 19.94 15.23 11.77
N ASP A 200 21.03 15.98 11.67
CA ASP A 200 21.31 17.14 12.51
C ASP A 200 20.38 18.36 12.24
N LYS A 201 19.82 18.44 11.03
CA LYS A 201 18.93 19.55 10.62
C LYS A 201 17.48 19.37 11.07
N LEU A 202 17.11 18.17 11.48
CA LEU A 202 15.77 17.87 11.95
C LEU A 202 15.58 18.15 13.43
N ASP A 203 16.68 18.28 14.18
CA ASP A 203 16.64 18.57 15.61
C ASP A 203 15.89 19.88 15.87
N GLY A 204 14.92 19.84 16.77
CA GLY A 204 14.06 20.99 17.08
C GLY A 204 12.86 21.20 16.15
N THR A 205 12.70 20.38 15.10
CA THR A 205 11.51 20.44 14.22
C THR A 205 10.45 19.42 14.63
N PRO A 206 9.15 19.62 14.29
CA PRO A 206 8.12 18.61 14.51
C PRO A 206 8.43 17.27 13.81
N LEU A 207 9.23 17.30 12.75
CA LEU A 207 9.66 16.12 11.97
C LEU A 207 10.67 15.25 12.74
N ALA A 208 11.39 15.81 13.71
CA ALA A 208 12.30 15.05 14.57
C ALA A 208 11.57 13.90 15.30
N LYS A 209 10.28 14.09 15.63
CA LYS A 209 9.45 13.05 16.26
C LYS A 209 9.23 11.82 15.39
N ILE A 210 9.26 11.97 14.07
CA ILE A 210 9.12 10.86 13.11
C ILE A 210 10.41 10.06 13.01
N GLY A 211 11.55 10.69 13.29
CA GLY A 211 12.89 10.12 13.18
C GLY A 211 13.50 10.25 11.79
N SER A 212 14.78 10.62 11.76
CA SER A 212 15.52 10.87 10.52
C SER A 212 15.56 9.66 9.58
N ASN A 213 15.56 8.43 10.12
CA ASN A 213 15.56 7.20 9.34
C ASN A 213 14.29 7.04 8.49
N ILE A 214 13.11 7.33 9.06
CA ILE A 214 11.81 7.20 8.37
C ILE A 214 11.69 8.27 7.29
N ILE A 215 12.12 9.50 7.61
CA ILE A 215 12.10 10.61 6.64
C ILE A 215 13.03 10.30 5.46
N SER A 216 14.26 9.84 5.72
CA SER A 216 15.19 9.42 4.67
C SER A 216 14.60 8.33 3.79
N LEU A 217 13.89 7.36 4.39
CA LEU A 217 13.22 6.29 3.66
C LEU A 217 12.15 6.83 2.70
N PHE A 218 11.31 7.77 3.14
CA PHE A 218 10.29 8.39 2.29
C PHE A 218 10.91 9.19 1.14
N ILE A 219 12.00 9.90 1.39
CA ILE A 219 12.72 10.62 0.32
C ILE A 219 13.29 9.64 -0.71
N VAL A 220 13.86 8.51 -0.27
CA VAL A 220 14.35 7.47 -1.18
C VAL A 220 13.21 6.91 -2.02
N PHE A 221 12.05 6.61 -1.43
CA PHE A 221 10.88 6.17 -2.17
C PHE A 221 10.41 7.22 -3.18
N ALA A 222 10.38 8.48 -2.78
CA ALA A 222 10.03 9.59 -3.66
C ALA A 222 11.01 9.81 -4.82
N LEU A 223 12.28 9.42 -4.66
CA LEU A 223 13.30 9.58 -5.70
C LEU A 223 13.38 8.40 -6.68
N LEU A 224 13.12 7.18 -6.21
CA LEU A 224 13.42 5.97 -6.99
C LEU A 224 12.18 5.20 -7.45
N TYR A 225 11.19 5.01 -6.58
CA TYR A 225 10.14 4.00 -6.82
C TYR A 225 8.99 4.48 -7.72
N TRP A 226 8.86 5.78 -8.01
CA TRP A 226 7.86 6.32 -8.93
C TRP A 226 8.08 5.91 -10.40
N VAL A 227 9.29 5.47 -10.75
CA VAL A 227 9.71 5.11 -12.10
C VAL A 227 8.83 4.02 -12.70
N SER A 228 8.64 2.91 -11.99
CA SER A 228 7.79 1.80 -12.44
C SER A 228 6.33 2.22 -12.59
N MET A 229 5.84 3.06 -11.66
CA MET A 229 4.48 3.58 -11.69
C MET A 229 4.26 4.51 -12.87
N SER A 230 5.24 5.37 -13.18
CA SER A 230 5.15 6.29 -14.33
C SER A 230 5.04 5.55 -15.68
N ARG A 231 5.77 4.46 -15.86
CA ARG A 231 5.66 3.60 -17.06
C ARG A 231 4.28 2.96 -17.19
N LEU A 232 3.74 2.46 -16.07
CA LEU A 232 2.41 1.86 -16.04
C LEU A 232 1.34 2.88 -16.42
N ILE A 233 1.34 4.05 -15.80
CA ILE A 233 0.37 5.12 -16.06
C ILE A 233 0.50 5.64 -17.49
N ARG A 234 1.73 5.85 -17.99
CA ARG A 234 1.95 6.21 -19.39
C ARG A 234 1.30 5.23 -20.36
N GLY A 235 1.49 3.92 -20.13
CA GLY A 235 0.86 2.88 -20.95
C GLY A 235 -0.66 2.95 -20.93
N GLN A 236 -1.26 3.18 -19.75
CA GLN A 236 -2.71 3.35 -19.60
C GLN A 236 -3.23 4.61 -20.33
N ILE A 237 -2.54 5.74 -20.23
CA ILE A 237 -2.92 6.98 -20.89
C ILE A 237 -2.85 6.84 -22.41
N LEU A 238 -1.80 6.19 -22.94
CA LEU A 238 -1.70 5.93 -24.39
C LEU A 238 -2.86 5.05 -24.88
N SER A 239 -3.18 3.97 -24.15
CA SER A 239 -4.31 3.10 -24.48
C SER A 239 -5.66 3.82 -24.41
N LEU A 240 -5.86 4.71 -23.42
CA LEU A 240 -7.08 5.50 -23.29
C LEU A 240 -7.21 6.54 -24.41
N ARG A 241 -6.12 7.14 -24.84
CA ARG A 241 -6.11 8.14 -25.90
C ARG A 241 -6.57 7.59 -27.25
N GLU A 242 -6.34 6.29 -27.48
CA GLU A 242 -6.72 5.59 -28.72
C GLU A 242 -8.16 5.08 -28.72
N GLN A 243 -8.92 5.29 -27.65
CA GLN A 243 -10.32 4.86 -27.57
C GLN A 243 -11.22 5.74 -28.42
N GLU A 244 -12.19 5.11 -29.09
CA GLU A 244 -13.10 5.79 -30.03
C GLU A 244 -13.85 6.97 -29.42
N TYR A 245 -14.26 6.86 -28.16
CA TYR A 245 -14.99 7.93 -27.43
C TYR A 245 -14.10 9.16 -27.16
N VAL A 246 -12.77 8.98 -27.06
CA VAL A 246 -11.81 10.09 -26.90
C VAL A 246 -11.54 10.75 -28.25
N LEU A 247 -11.48 9.95 -29.31
CA LEU A 247 -11.29 10.46 -30.67
C LEU A 247 -12.54 11.19 -31.18
N ALA A 248 -13.72 10.86 -30.66
CA ALA A 248 -15.00 11.49 -31.01
C ALA A 248 -15.27 12.79 -30.24
N ALA A 249 -14.58 13.06 -29.15
CA ALA A 249 -14.73 14.25 -28.30
C ALA A 249 -13.82 15.40 -28.76
#